data_133e5f7ca94ebb800056f0398d44c744
#
_entry.id   133e5f7ca94ebb800056f0398d44c744
#
_cell.length_a   1.000
_cell.length_b   1.000
_cell.length_c   1.000
_cell.angle_alpha   90.00
_cell.angle_beta   90.00
_cell.angle_gamma   90.00
#
_symmetry.space_group_name_H-M   'P 1'
#
loop_
_entity.id
_entity.type
_entity.pdbx_description
1 polymer ?
#
loop_
_entity_poly.entity_id
_entity_poly.type
_entity_poly.pdbx_seq_one_letter_code
_entity_poly.pdbx_strand_id
1 'polypeptide(L)'
;MDFSSLVLMEKDKETGFIKRELGSFEVNEGALFVKKLYVLDEIVYMYFDTNKNVEEWEYSAIYDLFNSEAFTERGYEIEEDLEEYNPTYIIKFKYEDEYDSMKEKIQEVVSIIEKEMNAVFEAIKGKEAEYLN
;
A
#
# COMPACT_ATOMS: atom_id res chain seq x y z
N MET A 1 9.57 -18.25 -9.92
CA MET A 1 8.62 -17.15 -9.84
C MET A 1 7.72 -17.34 -8.63
N ASP A 2 7.77 -16.43 -7.72
CA ASP A 2 7.00 -16.53 -6.49
C ASP A 2 5.73 -15.70 -6.58
N PHE A 3 4.63 -16.36 -6.30
CA PHE A 3 3.35 -15.69 -6.17
C PHE A 3 3.03 -15.55 -4.69
N SER A 4 2.49 -14.41 -4.35
CA SER A 4 1.99 -14.16 -3.00
C SER A 4 0.48 -14.07 -3.05
N SER A 5 -0.16 -14.34 -1.94
CA SER A 5 -1.61 -14.17 -1.84
C SER A 5 -1.93 -13.16 -0.75
N LEU A 6 -2.90 -12.32 -1.05
CA LEU A 6 -3.45 -11.39 -0.06
C LEU A 6 -4.86 -11.82 0.27
N VAL A 7 -5.16 -11.89 1.56
CA VAL A 7 -6.49 -12.23 2.05
C VAL A 7 -7.21 -10.94 2.39
N LEU A 8 -8.39 -10.76 1.81
CA LEU A 8 -9.22 -9.60 2.08
C LEU A 8 -10.23 -9.95 3.16
N MET A 9 -10.19 -9.21 4.27
CA MET A 9 -11.08 -9.40 5.40
C MET A 9 -12.06 -8.25 5.47
N GLU A 10 -13.29 -8.53 5.91
CA GLU A 10 -14.27 -7.48 6.18
C GLU A 10 -14.29 -7.19 7.67
N LYS A 11 -14.23 -5.91 8.03
CA LYS A 11 -14.37 -5.46 9.42
C LYS A 11 -15.76 -4.90 9.65
N ASP A 12 -16.26 -5.08 10.88
CA ASP A 12 -17.52 -4.49 11.31
C ASP A 12 -17.28 -3.00 11.56
N LYS A 13 -18.11 -2.14 10.96
CA LYS A 13 -17.92 -0.69 11.06
C LYS A 13 -18.18 -0.12 12.44
N GLU A 14 -18.93 -0.83 13.27
CA GLU A 14 -19.24 -0.37 14.64
C GLU A 14 -18.18 -0.79 15.66
N THR A 15 -17.65 -2.01 15.51
CA THR A 15 -16.70 -2.56 16.48
C THR A 15 -15.25 -2.55 16.00
N GLY A 16 -15.03 -2.53 14.68
CA GLY A 16 -13.69 -2.64 14.10
C GLY A 16 -13.14 -4.06 14.10
N PHE A 17 -13.92 -5.03 14.63
CA PHE A 17 -13.46 -6.42 14.63
C PHE A 17 -13.66 -7.09 13.29
N ILE A 18 -12.82 -8.10 13.01
CA ILE A 18 -12.95 -8.89 11.79
C ILE A 18 -14.27 -9.63 11.81
N LYS A 19 -15.03 -9.48 10.73
CA LYS A 19 -16.34 -10.06 10.57
C LYS A 19 -16.31 -11.34 9.75
N ARG A 20 -15.57 -11.33 8.64
CA ARG A 20 -15.46 -12.50 7.76
C ARG A 20 -14.35 -12.29 6.73
N GLU A 21 -13.95 -13.40 6.10
CA GLU A 21 -13.05 -13.36 4.95
C GLU A 21 -13.87 -13.18 3.68
N LEU A 22 -13.43 -12.28 2.81
CA LEU A 22 -14.11 -12.00 1.54
C LEU A 22 -13.46 -12.71 0.36
N GLY A 23 -12.19 -13.05 0.46
CA GLY A 23 -11.50 -13.76 -0.60
C GLY A 23 -9.99 -13.70 -0.47
N SER A 24 -9.33 -14.50 -1.30
CA SER A 24 -7.87 -14.55 -1.38
C SER A 24 -7.49 -14.26 -2.83
N PHE A 25 -6.46 -13.42 -3.02
CA PHE A 25 -6.07 -12.93 -4.34
C PHE A 25 -4.58 -13.16 -4.55
N GLU A 26 -4.22 -13.79 -5.68
CA GLU A 26 -2.83 -13.91 -6.05
C GLU A 26 -2.31 -12.58 -6.58
N VAL A 27 -1.15 -12.18 -6.12
CA VAL A 27 -0.53 -10.91 -6.48
C VAL A 27 0.96 -11.13 -6.71
N ASN A 28 1.62 -10.12 -7.28
CA ASN A 28 3.06 -10.16 -7.53
C ASN A 28 3.86 -9.86 -6.26
N GLU A 29 5.16 -9.67 -6.42
CA GLU A 29 6.07 -9.43 -5.30
C GLU A 29 5.81 -8.15 -4.53
N GLY A 30 5.03 -7.22 -5.09
CA GLY A 30 4.63 -6.01 -4.39
C GLY A 30 3.87 -6.28 -3.10
N ALA A 31 3.33 -7.49 -2.95
CA ALA A 31 2.67 -7.89 -1.72
C ALA A 31 3.58 -7.80 -0.49
N LEU A 32 4.91 -7.85 -0.68
CA LEU A 32 5.88 -7.70 0.41
C LEU A 32 5.70 -6.37 1.15
N PHE A 33 5.24 -5.36 0.45
CA PHE A 33 5.06 -4.03 1.04
C PHE A 33 3.71 -3.87 1.74
N VAL A 34 2.74 -4.75 1.45
CA VAL A 34 1.39 -4.65 2.02
C VAL A 34 1.37 -5.17 3.44
N LYS A 35 0.86 -4.35 4.38
CA LYS A 35 0.85 -4.68 5.81
C LYS A 35 -0.54 -4.93 6.36
N LYS A 36 -1.55 -4.28 5.81
CA LYS A 36 -2.95 -4.49 6.21
C LYS A 36 -3.83 -4.40 4.98
N LEU A 37 -4.85 -5.24 4.94
CA LEU A 37 -5.82 -5.21 3.86
C LEU A 37 -7.18 -5.61 4.42
N TYR A 38 -8.14 -4.69 4.36
CA TYR A 38 -9.48 -4.99 4.85
C TYR A 38 -10.51 -4.10 4.17
N VAL A 39 -11.77 -4.52 4.27
CA VAL A 39 -12.92 -3.72 3.85
C VAL A 39 -13.64 -3.23 5.09
N LEU A 40 -13.95 -1.96 5.11
CA LEU A 40 -14.73 -1.35 6.17
C LEU A 40 -15.75 -0.43 5.52
N ASP A 41 -17.04 -0.69 5.76
CA ASP A 41 -18.11 0.13 5.20
C ASP A 41 -17.98 0.29 3.67
N GLU A 42 -17.80 -0.84 2.99
CA GLU A 42 -17.69 -0.95 1.52
C GLU A 42 -16.45 -0.30 0.89
N ILE A 43 -15.50 0.15 1.69
CA ILE A 43 -14.25 0.73 1.22
C ILE A 43 -13.10 -0.21 1.55
N VAL A 44 -12.26 -0.48 0.55
CA VAL A 44 -11.03 -1.26 0.75
C VAL A 44 -9.95 -0.33 1.28
N TYR A 45 -9.27 -0.77 2.33
CA TYR A 45 -8.12 -0.08 2.90
C TYR A 45 -6.92 -0.98 2.73
N MET A 46 -5.91 -0.50 2.02
CA MET A 46 -4.68 -1.25 1.83
C MET A 46 -3.50 -0.40 2.34
N TYR A 47 -2.88 -0.86 3.43
CA TYR A 47 -1.73 -0.19 4.03
C TYR A 47 -0.46 -0.81 3.46
N PHE A 48 0.48 0.01 3.05
CA PHE A 48 1.79 -0.49 2.66
C PHE A 48 2.89 0.40 3.22
N ASP A 49 4.06 -0.17 3.39
CA ASP A 49 5.23 0.55 3.89
C ASP A 49 6.48 0.10 3.14
N THR A 50 7.64 0.51 3.64
CA THR A 50 8.92 0.22 2.99
C THR A 50 9.38 -1.23 3.11
N ASN A 51 8.69 -2.03 3.90
CA ASN A 51 9.05 -3.43 4.20
C ASN A 51 10.46 -3.59 4.78
N LYS A 52 11.02 -2.52 5.29
CA LYS A 52 12.31 -2.51 5.99
C LYS A 52 12.39 -1.24 6.82
N ASN A 53 13.19 -1.29 7.87
CA ASN A 53 13.43 -0.09 8.66
C ASN A 53 14.31 0.87 7.87
N VAL A 54 13.99 2.14 7.95
CA VAL A 54 14.75 3.18 7.25
C VAL A 54 15.35 4.16 8.26
N GLU A 55 16.38 4.87 7.84
CA GLU A 55 17.00 5.90 8.65
C GLU A 55 16.15 7.17 8.60
N GLU A 56 16.35 8.06 9.55
CA GLU A 56 15.57 9.28 9.64
C GLU A 56 15.59 10.12 8.36
N TRP A 57 16.77 10.26 7.75
CA TRP A 57 16.86 11.01 6.50
C TRP A 57 16.11 10.31 5.36
N GLU A 58 16.15 8.97 5.34
CA GLU A 58 15.42 8.21 4.31
C GLU A 58 13.92 8.37 4.48
N TYR A 59 13.44 8.41 5.73
CA TYR A 59 12.04 8.63 6.03
C TYR A 59 11.54 9.93 5.36
N SER A 60 12.28 11.01 5.57
CA SER A 60 11.94 12.30 4.97
C SER A 60 12.03 12.28 3.46
N ALA A 61 13.11 11.68 2.93
CA ALA A 61 13.33 11.62 1.49
C ALA A 61 12.24 10.81 0.78
N ILE A 62 11.81 9.71 1.37
CA ILE A 62 10.77 8.87 0.79
C ILE A 62 9.45 9.64 0.70
N TYR A 63 9.04 10.31 1.78
CA TYR A 63 7.80 11.09 1.73
C TYR A 63 7.88 12.24 0.71
N ASP A 64 9.07 12.83 0.52
CA ASP A 64 9.24 13.90 -0.47
C ASP A 64 9.18 13.39 -1.90
N LEU A 65 9.73 12.21 -2.16
CA LEU A 65 9.97 11.76 -3.54
C LEU A 65 9.05 10.65 -4.02
N PHE A 66 8.27 10.05 -3.13
CA PHE A 66 7.35 8.98 -3.55
C PHE A 66 6.28 9.53 -4.50
N ASN A 67 6.07 8.83 -5.60
CA ASN A 67 5.12 9.26 -6.63
C ASN A 67 3.69 8.79 -6.32
N SER A 68 2.98 9.55 -5.50
CA SER A 68 1.59 9.24 -5.16
C SER A 68 0.65 9.42 -6.35
N GLU A 69 1.02 10.24 -7.33
CA GLU A 69 0.18 10.49 -8.50
C GLU A 69 -0.05 9.22 -9.32
N ALA A 70 0.86 8.25 -9.24
CA ALA A 70 0.68 6.97 -9.93
C ALA A 70 -0.62 6.28 -9.51
N PHE A 71 -1.08 6.54 -8.29
CA PHE A 71 -2.34 5.98 -7.77
C PHE A 71 -3.53 6.86 -8.12
N THR A 72 -3.40 8.17 -7.91
CA THR A 72 -4.52 9.08 -8.15
C THR A 72 -4.89 9.14 -9.62
N GLU A 73 -3.93 9.01 -10.53
CA GLU A 73 -4.18 8.95 -11.96
C GLU A 73 -5.05 7.77 -12.37
N ARG A 74 -5.03 6.70 -11.57
CA ARG A 74 -5.83 5.50 -11.81
C ARG A 74 -7.13 5.49 -11.02
N GLY A 75 -7.45 6.59 -10.34
CA GLY A 75 -8.68 6.72 -9.59
C GLY A 75 -8.65 6.21 -8.16
N TYR A 76 -7.48 5.88 -7.64
CA TYR A 76 -7.34 5.44 -6.25
C TYR A 76 -7.01 6.62 -5.35
N GLU A 77 -7.52 6.58 -4.13
CA GLU A 77 -7.14 7.55 -3.11
C GLU A 77 -5.92 7.03 -2.38
N ILE A 78 -5.01 7.92 -2.03
CA ILE A 78 -3.82 7.58 -1.26
C ILE A 78 -3.57 8.66 -0.22
N GLU A 79 -3.22 8.25 1.00
CA GLU A 79 -2.84 9.18 2.05
C GLU A 79 -1.66 8.63 2.83
N GLU A 80 -0.93 9.53 3.49
CA GLU A 80 0.21 9.18 4.33
C GLU A 80 -0.27 8.88 5.74
N ASP A 81 0.31 7.84 6.36
CA ASP A 81 0.07 7.54 7.77
C ASP A 81 1.34 7.89 8.53
N LEU A 82 1.38 9.07 9.10
CA LEU A 82 2.57 9.62 9.74
C LEU A 82 2.82 9.10 11.15
N GLU A 83 1.94 8.26 11.67
CA GLU A 83 2.08 7.73 13.03
C GLU A 83 2.89 6.43 13.10
N GLU A 84 3.26 5.87 11.96
CA GLU A 84 4.01 4.63 11.91
C GLU A 84 5.52 4.87 11.89
N TYR A 85 6.27 3.86 12.33
CA TYR A 85 7.71 3.94 12.42
C TYR A 85 8.38 4.12 11.06
N ASN A 86 7.92 3.37 10.06
CA ASN A 86 8.43 3.49 8.69
C ASN A 86 7.44 4.26 7.83
N PRO A 87 7.88 4.87 6.71
CA PRO A 87 6.95 5.53 5.80
C PRO A 87 5.82 4.60 5.40
N THR A 88 4.59 5.00 5.67
CA THR A 88 3.40 4.19 5.48
C THR A 88 2.35 4.98 4.72
N TYR A 89 1.68 4.29 3.80
CA TYR A 89 0.61 4.87 2.97
C TYR A 89 -0.63 4.02 3.07
N ILE A 90 -1.78 4.64 2.88
CA ILE A 90 -3.06 3.96 2.87
C ILE A 90 -3.72 4.22 1.53
N ILE A 91 -3.99 3.14 0.78
CA ILE A 91 -4.74 3.21 -0.46
C ILE A 91 -6.19 2.87 -0.16
N LYS A 92 -7.12 3.65 -0.71
CA LYS A 92 -8.54 3.43 -0.52
C LYS A 92 -9.25 3.34 -1.85
N PHE A 93 -10.13 2.36 -1.99
CA PHE A 93 -10.99 2.25 -3.17
C PHE A 93 -12.25 1.45 -2.83
N LYS A 94 -13.26 1.58 -3.67
CA LYS A 94 -14.53 0.93 -3.43
C LYS A 94 -14.44 -0.58 -3.58
N TYR A 95 -15.03 -1.30 -2.64
CA TYR A 95 -15.16 -2.76 -2.74
C TYR A 95 -16.18 -3.13 -3.82
N GLU A 96 -15.88 -4.18 -4.58
CA GLU A 96 -16.79 -4.75 -5.57
C GLU A 96 -17.00 -6.22 -5.26
N ASP A 97 -18.26 -6.66 -5.33
CA ASP A 97 -18.63 -8.05 -5.01
C ASP A 97 -18.11 -9.05 -6.03
N GLU A 98 -17.93 -8.63 -7.28
CA GLU A 98 -17.45 -9.53 -8.31
C GLU A 98 -15.96 -9.81 -8.10
N TYR A 99 -15.64 -11.11 -7.97
CA TYR A 99 -14.28 -11.55 -7.67
C TYR A 99 -13.27 -11.06 -8.70
N ASP A 100 -13.57 -11.23 -9.98
CA ASP A 100 -12.62 -10.87 -11.04
C ASP A 100 -12.33 -9.37 -11.07
N SER A 101 -13.34 -8.54 -10.86
CA SER A 101 -13.18 -7.09 -10.80
C SER A 101 -12.32 -6.68 -9.61
N MET A 102 -12.55 -7.29 -8.45
CA MET A 102 -11.78 -6.99 -7.25
C MET A 102 -10.34 -7.46 -7.41
N LYS A 103 -10.15 -8.64 -8.01
CA LYS A 103 -8.83 -9.18 -8.29
C LYS A 103 -8.01 -8.24 -9.18
N GLU A 104 -8.62 -7.72 -10.25
CA GLU A 104 -7.94 -6.78 -11.15
C GLU A 104 -7.49 -5.52 -10.42
N LYS A 105 -8.35 -4.97 -9.55
CA LYS A 105 -8.02 -3.77 -8.80
C LYS A 105 -6.89 -4.02 -7.81
N ILE A 106 -6.97 -5.11 -7.06
CA ILE A 106 -5.93 -5.45 -6.08
C ILE A 106 -4.60 -5.68 -6.79
N GLN A 107 -4.61 -6.42 -7.90
CA GLN A 107 -3.40 -6.68 -8.66
C GLN A 107 -2.81 -5.40 -9.24
N GLU A 108 -3.64 -4.49 -9.75
CA GLU A 108 -3.18 -3.21 -10.25
C GLU A 108 -2.51 -2.39 -9.15
N VAL A 109 -3.18 -2.26 -8.00
CA VAL A 109 -2.65 -1.47 -6.88
C VAL A 109 -1.32 -2.05 -6.40
N VAL A 110 -1.24 -3.37 -6.23
CA VAL A 110 0.00 -4.02 -5.78
C VAL A 110 1.13 -3.83 -6.78
N SER A 111 0.82 -3.87 -8.07
CA SER A 111 1.82 -3.62 -9.12
C SER A 111 2.34 -2.19 -9.08
N ILE A 112 1.46 -1.22 -8.83
CA ILE A 112 1.88 0.18 -8.70
C ILE A 112 2.75 0.35 -7.45
N ILE A 113 2.37 -0.28 -6.33
CA ILE A 113 3.16 -0.23 -5.10
C ILE A 113 4.58 -0.74 -5.37
N GLU A 114 4.71 -1.89 -6.01
CA GLU A 114 6.02 -2.45 -6.31
C GLU A 114 6.86 -1.51 -7.15
N LYS A 115 6.27 -1.01 -8.22
CA LYS A 115 6.97 -0.11 -9.14
C LYS A 115 7.42 1.17 -8.45
N GLU A 116 6.50 1.83 -7.74
CA GLU A 116 6.80 3.12 -7.14
C GLU A 116 7.68 3.03 -5.89
N MET A 117 7.56 1.95 -5.14
CA MET A 117 8.43 1.75 -3.98
C MET A 117 9.86 1.50 -4.44
N ASN A 118 10.05 0.65 -5.45
CA ASN A 118 11.39 0.44 -6.01
C ASN A 118 11.95 1.72 -6.63
N ALA A 119 11.10 2.51 -7.29
CA ALA A 119 11.52 3.77 -7.89
C ALA A 119 11.99 4.77 -6.83
N VAL A 120 11.28 4.88 -5.71
CA VAL A 120 11.67 5.84 -4.68
C VAL A 120 12.95 5.41 -3.96
N PHE A 121 13.15 4.10 -3.76
CA PHE A 121 14.40 3.61 -3.19
C PHE A 121 15.60 4.01 -4.07
N GLU A 122 15.45 3.94 -5.38
CA GLU A 122 16.50 4.39 -6.29
C GLU A 122 16.64 5.91 -6.27
N ALA A 123 15.53 6.63 -6.20
CA ALA A 123 15.54 8.09 -6.23
C ALA A 123 16.24 8.71 -5.03
N ILE A 124 16.17 8.07 -3.85
CA ILE A 124 16.79 8.62 -2.64
C ILE A 124 18.28 8.32 -2.54
N LYS A 125 18.82 7.41 -3.36
CA LYS A 125 20.25 7.11 -3.31
C LYS A 125 21.08 8.35 -3.58
N GLY A 126 22.08 8.60 -2.73
CA GLY A 126 22.96 9.73 -2.86
C GLY A 126 22.36 11.05 -2.38
N LYS A 127 21.19 11.03 -1.79
CA LYS A 127 20.52 12.26 -1.35
C LYS A 127 20.66 12.53 0.16
N GLU A 128 21.41 11.69 0.86
CA GLU A 128 21.56 11.81 2.30
C GLU A 128 21.93 13.21 2.75
N ALA A 129 22.90 13.83 2.07
CA ALA A 129 23.36 15.17 2.43
C ALA A 129 22.29 16.24 2.33
N GLU A 130 21.27 16.03 1.51
CA GLU A 130 20.17 16.99 1.34
C GLU A 130 19.19 16.96 2.52
N TYR A 131 19.22 15.89 3.31
CA TYR A 131 18.30 15.67 4.42
C TYR A 131 18.97 15.66 5.79
N LEU A 132 20.29 15.74 5.82
CA LEU A 132 21.05 15.83 7.07
C LEU A 132 21.56 17.25 7.26
N ASN A 133 21.13 17.88 8.32
CA ASN A 133 21.60 19.23 8.67
C ASN A 133 22.09 19.24 10.11
#